data_267f71105296a931fe67c3145cd02372
#
_entry.id   267f71105296a931fe67c3145cd02372
#
_cell.length_a   1.000
_cell.length_b   1.000
_cell.length_c   1.000
_cell.angle_alpha   90.00
_cell.angle_beta   90.00
_cell.angle_gamma   90.00
#
_symmetry.space_group_name_H-M   'P 1'
#
loop_
_entity.id
_entity.type
_entity.pdbx_description
1 polymer ?
#
loop_
_entity_poly.entity_id
_entity_poly.type
_entity_poly.pdbx_seq_one_letter_code
_entity_poly.pdbx_strand_id
1 'polypeptide(L)' 'MKIKLLENDKIIEVPNYWKWHLVEGKKVIIDQNKKIIALVVED' A
#
# COMPACT_ATOMS: atom_id res chain seq x y z
N MET A 1 1.96 9.41 3.94
CA MET A 1 1.91 8.50 2.78
C MET A 1 0.46 8.16 2.47
N LYS A 2 0.07 8.29 1.22
CA LYS A 2 -1.29 7.94 0.81
C LYS A 2 -1.30 6.60 0.11
N ILE A 3 -2.24 5.76 0.50
CA ILE A 3 -2.37 4.43 -0.10
C ILE A 3 -3.79 4.24 -0.61
N LYS A 4 -3.91 3.43 -1.65
CA LYS A 4 -5.20 3.09 -2.22
C LYS A 4 -5.52 1.64 -1.85
N LEU A 5 -6.60 1.45 -1.10
CA LEU A 5 -7.02 0.11 -0.70
C LEU A 5 -7.62 -0.61 -1.90
N LEU A 6 -7.15 -1.84 -2.16
CA LEU A 6 -7.66 -2.61 -3.30
C LEU A 6 -9.07 -3.11 -3.07
N GLU A 7 -9.46 -3.25 -1.80
CA GLU A 7 -10.78 -3.77 -1.44
C GLU A 7 -11.92 -2.88 -1.93
N ASN A 8 -11.74 -1.56 -1.83
CA ASN A 8 -12.82 -0.63 -2.13
C ASN A 8 -12.38 0.61 -2.90
N ASP A 9 -11.13 0.62 -3.38
CA ASP A 9 -10.53 1.74 -4.13
C ASP A 9 -10.48 3.06 -3.36
N LYS A 10 -10.60 3.02 -2.05
CA LYS A 10 -10.50 4.22 -1.23
C LYS A 10 -9.05 4.59 -0.99
N ILE A 11 -8.77 5.90 -1.00
CA ILE A 11 -7.45 6.41 -0.68
C ILE A 11 -7.47 6.91 0.76
N ILE A 12 -6.53 6.42 1.57
CA ILE A 12 -6.41 6.83 2.96
C ILE A 12 -5.00 7.31 3.24
N GLU A 13 -4.87 8.14 4.27
CA GLU A 13 -3.58 8.63 4.73
C GLU A 13 -3.09 7.73 5.85
N VAL A 14 -1.83 7.27 5.75
CA VAL A 14 -1.21 6.44 6.79
C VAL A 14 0.14 7.06 7.16
N PRO A 15 0.68 6.75 8.36
CA PRO A 15 1.99 7.26 8.75
C PRO A 15 3.09 6.80 7.79
N ASN A 16 4.10 7.64 7.60
CA ASN A 16 5.19 7.32 6.69
C ASN A 16 6.06 6.15 7.16
N TYR A 17 5.94 5.72 8.40
CA TYR A 17 6.71 4.57 8.90
C TYR A 17 6.11 3.22 8.50
N TRP A 18 4.95 3.20 7.87
CA TRP A 18 4.37 1.96 7.37
C TRP A 18 5.29 1.34 6.34
N LYS A 19 5.48 0.03 6.43
CA LYS A 19 6.35 -0.68 5.51
C LYS A 19 5.65 -0.89 4.18
N TRP A 20 6.42 -0.73 3.13
CA TRP A 20 5.95 -1.02 1.78
C TRP A 20 6.99 -1.90 1.09
N HIS A 21 6.56 -2.59 0.06
CA HIS A 21 7.42 -3.50 -0.69
C HIS A 21 7.37 -3.13 -2.17
N LEU A 22 8.47 -3.39 -2.87
CA LEU A 22 8.53 -3.16 -4.31
C LEU A 22 8.14 -4.44 -5.02
N VAL A 23 7.11 -4.36 -5.84
CA VAL A 23 6.65 -5.48 -6.68
C VAL A 23 6.47 -4.92 -8.09
N GLU A 24 7.28 -5.43 -9.02
CA GLU A 24 7.26 -4.98 -10.40
C GLU A 24 7.39 -3.46 -10.55
N GLY A 25 8.27 -2.88 -9.74
CA GLY A 25 8.52 -1.44 -9.78
C GLY A 25 7.48 -0.59 -9.09
N LYS A 26 6.51 -1.20 -8.43
CA LYS A 26 5.46 -0.48 -7.71
C LYS A 26 5.58 -0.70 -6.21
N LYS A 27 5.31 0.36 -5.45
CA LYS A 27 5.27 0.27 -3.99
C LYS A 27 3.91 -0.25 -3.58
N VAL A 28 3.88 -1.35 -2.83
CA VAL A 28 2.63 -1.98 -2.39
C VAL A 28 2.69 -2.26 -0.90
N ILE A 29 1.52 -2.37 -0.29
CA ILE A 29 1.39 -2.79 1.11
C ILE A 29 0.89 -4.22 1.09
N ILE A 30 1.55 -5.09 1.84
CA ILE A 30 1.14 -6.49 1.93
C ILE A 30 0.79 -6.83 3.37
N ASP A 31 -0.08 -7.83 3.54
CA ASP A 31 -0.45 -8.29 4.87
C ASP A 31 0.50 -9.40 5.33
N GLN A 32 0.22 -9.98 6.49
CA GLN A 32 1.07 -11.04 7.06
C GLN A 32 1.05 -12.33 6.22
N ASN A 33 0.09 -12.47 5.33
CA ASN A 33 0.00 -13.59 4.40
C ASN A 33 0.69 -13.28 3.07
N LYS A 34 1.39 -12.15 3.00
CA LYS A 34 2.09 -11.69 1.79
C LYS A 34 1.14 -11.40 0.64
N LYS A 35 -0.10 -11.04 0.95
CA LYS A 35 -1.08 -10.67 -0.05
C LYS A 35 -1.08 -9.16 -0.20
N ILE A 36 -1.09 -8.65 -1.44
CA ILE A 36 -1.13 -7.22 -1.69
C ILE A 36 -2.52 -6.71 -1.33
N ILE A 37 -2.58 -5.74 -0.41
CA ILE A 37 -3.85 -5.18 0.06
C ILE A 37 -4.03 -3.72 -0.33
N ALA A 38 -2.96 -3.04 -0.71
CA ALA A 38 -3.03 -1.64 -1.07
C ALA A 38 -1.85 -1.24 -1.93
N LEU A 39 -1.99 -0.14 -2.67
CA LEU A 39 -0.92 0.44 -3.47
C LEU A 39 -0.56 1.79 -2.88
N VAL A 40 0.73 2.12 -2.85
CA VAL A 40 1.18 3.44 -2.42
C VAL A 40 0.99 4.38 -3.61
N VAL A 41 0.13 5.39 -3.44
CA VAL A 41 -0.16 6.34 -4.52
C VAL A 41 0.56 7.66 -4.34
N GLU A 42 0.97 7.96 -3.09
CA GLU A 42 1.71 9.20 -2.82
C GLU A 42 2.50 9.02 -1.52
N ASP A 43 3.80 9.21 -1.56
CA ASP A 43 4.65 9.19 -0.37
C ASP A 43 5.35 10.55 -0.12
#